data_30bcd0817988a925682b2e49470fdd9e
#
_entry.id   30bcd0817988a925682b2e49470fdd9e
#
_cell.length_a   1.000
_cell.length_b   1.000
_cell.length_c   1.000
_cell.angle_alpha   90.00
_cell.angle_beta   90.00
_cell.angle_gamma   90.00
#
_symmetry.space_group_name_H-M   'P 1'
#
loop_
_entity.id
_entity.type
_entity.pdbx_description
1 polymer ?
#
loop_
_entity_poly.entity_id
_entity_poly.type
_entity_poly.pdbx_seq_one_letter_code
_entity_poly.pdbx_strand_id
1 'polypeptide(L)'
;MFGEMRRKKQALPLEACEKILERGTSGVLALEGEEGYPYAVPLSYYYEKGKIFFHCGKRGYKIEALKRNEKVSFCVIDQDQIIPEEYTTYFRSVIVFGKIRILEGEAEKRRAIEKLALKLSLIHISE
;
A
#
# COMPACT_ATOMS: atom_id res chain seq x y z
N MET A 1 14.87 6.31 13.99
CA MET A 1 13.54 5.73 14.18
C MET A 1 13.38 4.46 13.35
N PHE A 2 13.49 4.56 12.04
CA PHE A 2 13.49 3.37 11.19
C PHE A 2 14.92 2.93 10.95
N GLY A 3 15.15 1.62 10.93
CA GLY A 3 16.46 1.09 10.64
C GLY A 3 16.87 1.35 9.19
N GLU A 4 18.14 1.36 8.94
CA GLU A 4 18.65 1.44 7.57
C GLU A 4 18.43 0.12 6.86
N MET A 5 18.30 0.16 5.53
CA MET A 5 18.20 -1.04 4.74
C MET A 5 19.47 -1.89 4.89
N ARG A 6 19.28 -3.18 5.05
CA ARG A 6 20.38 -4.14 5.19
C ARG A 6 21.31 -4.14 3.96
N ARG A 7 20.72 -3.95 2.76
CA ARG A 7 21.45 -3.91 1.50
C ARG A 7 21.30 -2.56 0.83
N LYS A 8 21.96 -1.54 1.37
CA LYS A 8 21.89 -0.17 0.86
C LYS A 8 22.18 -0.05 -0.63
N LYS A 9 23.09 -0.86 -1.16
CA LYS A 9 23.45 -0.81 -2.58
C LYS A 9 22.29 -1.22 -3.50
N GLN A 10 21.28 -1.88 -2.95
CA GLN A 10 20.10 -2.31 -3.69
C GLN A 10 18.88 -1.44 -3.44
N ALA A 11 19.04 -0.36 -2.68
CA ALA A 11 17.94 0.58 -2.43
C ALA A 11 17.55 1.28 -3.72
N LEU A 12 16.24 1.34 -4.00
CA LEU A 12 15.71 2.01 -5.17
C LEU A 12 15.66 3.52 -4.94
N PRO A 13 15.92 4.34 -5.95
CA PRO A 13 15.72 5.78 -5.82
C PRO A 13 14.23 6.11 -5.64
N LEU A 14 13.96 7.28 -5.07
CA LEU A 14 12.60 7.72 -4.78
C LEU A 14 11.69 7.67 -6.01
N GLU A 15 12.20 8.10 -7.16
CA GLU A 15 11.42 8.09 -8.40
C GLU A 15 10.97 6.68 -8.80
N ALA A 16 11.84 5.69 -8.60
CA ALA A 16 11.49 4.30 -8.89
C ALA A 16 10.41 3.80 -7.94
N CYS A 17 10.50 4.17 -6.66
CA CYS A 17 9.48 3.84 -5.67
C CYS A 17 8.13 4.43 -6.04
N GLU A 18 8.11 5.70 -6.47
CA GLU A 18 6.87 6.35 -6.88
C GLU A 18 6.23 5.68 -8.10
N LYS A 19 7.05 5.26 -9.07
CA LYS A 19 6.56 4.54 -10.24
C LYS A 19 5.95 3.20 -9.87
N ILE A 20 6.55 2.49 -8.92
CA ILE A 20 6.00 1.23 -8.41
C ILE A 20 4.64 1.48 -7.76
N LEU A 21 4.52 2.52 -6.94
CA LEU A 21 3.25 2.88 -6.30
C LEU A 21 2.19 3.28 -7.33
N GLU A 22 2.57 4.01 -8.37
CA GLU A 22 1.63 4.43 -9.41
C GLU A 22 1.06 3.27 -10.22
N ARG A 23 1.89 2.30 -10.58
CA ARG A 23 1.46 1.17 -11.41
C ARG A 23 0.90 -0.01 -10.62
N GLY A 24 1.18 -0.08 -9.33
CA GLY A 24 0.68 -1.16 -8.49
C GLY A 24 -0.83 -1.09 -8.31
N THR A 25 -1.45 -2.24 -8.08
CA THR A 25 -2.91 -2.34 -7.94
C THR A 25 -3.35 -2.69 -6.55
N SER A 26 -2.50 -3.39 -5.80
CA SER A 26 -2.80 -3.81 -4.44
C SER A 26 -1.53 -3.80 -3.61
N GLY A 27 -1.73 -3.75 -2.32
CA GLY A 27 -0.65 -3.82 -1.36
C GLY A 27 -1.18 -4.34 -0.04
N VAL A 28 -0.31 -4.42 0.95
CA VAL A 28 -0.68 -4.88 2.27
C VAL A 28 -0.53 -3.73 3.25
N LEU A 29 -1.65 -3.39 3.90
CA LEU A 29 -1.67 -2.38 4.94
C LEU A 29 -1.39 -3.05 6.28
N ALA A 30 -0.40 -2.57 7.00
CA ALA A 30 -0.04 -3.06 8.32
C ALA A 30 -0.35 -1.99 9.36
N LEU A 31 -1.09 -2.38 10.39
CA LEU A 31 -1.54 -1.46 11.43
C LEU A 31 -1.57 -2.17 12.77
N GLU A 32 -1.78 -1.39 13.84
CA GLU A 32 -1.85 -1.94 15.19
C GLU A 32 -3.14 -2.73 15.36
N GLY A 33 -2.99 -4.01 15.71
CA GLY A 33 -4.11 -4.90 15.95
C GLY A 33 -4.45 -5.01 17.43
N GLU A 34 -5.34 -5.93 17.74
CA GLU A 34 -5.75 -6.20 19.11
C GLU A 34 -4.73 -7.06 19.84
N GLU A 35 -4.67 -6.89 21.16
CA GLU A 35 -3.82 -7.70 22.04
C GLU A 35 -2.34 -7.68 21.65
N GLY A 36 -1.88 -6.56 21.07
CA GLY A 36 -0.49 -6.42 20.66
C GLY A 36 -0.13 -7.09 19.36
N TYR A 37 -1.07 -7.74 18.69
CA TYR A 37 -0.80 -8.35 17.38
C TYR A 37 -0.85 -7.31 16.27
N PRO A 38 0.18 -7.23 15.41
CA PRO A 38 0.07 -6.44 14.20
C PRO A 38 -1.00 -7.03 13.28
N TYR A 39 -1.74 -6.16 12.60
CA TYR A 39 -2.78 -6.59 11.69
C TYR A 39 -2.37 -6.22 10.28
N ALA A 40 -2.34 -7.18 9.38
CA ALA A 40 -1.94 -7.00 7.99
C ALA A 40 -3.09 -7.39 7.07
N VAL A 41 -3.48 -6.51 6.16
CA VAL A 41 -4.62 -6.74 5.30
C VAL A 41 -4.30 -6.31 3.87
N PRO A 42 -4.59 -7.16 2.87
CA PRO A 42 -4.42 -6.77 1.47
C PRO A 42 -5.56 -5.84 1.03
N LEU A 43 -5.21 -4.80 0.31
CA LEU A 43 -6.18 -3.80 -0.16
C LEU A 43 -5.78 -3.33 -1.56
N SER A 44 -6.78 -3.06 -2.40
CA SER A 44 -6.57 -2.30 -3.62
C SER A 44 -6.39 -0.83 -3.26
N TYR A 45 -5.58 -0.13 -4.03
CA TYR A 45 -5.27 1.25 -3.71
C TYR A 45 -5.09 2.12 -4.96
N TYR A 46 -5.06 3.42 -4.73
CA TYR A 46 -4.74 4.43 -5.72
C TYR A 46 -3.70 5.39 -5.14
N TYR A 47 -2.62 5.64 -5.88
CA TYR A 47 -1.56 6.55 -5.46
C TYR A 47 -1.62 7.82 -6.28
N GLU A 48 -1.57 8.97 -5.60
CA GLU A 48 -1.52 10.27 -6.26
C GLU A 48 -0.77 11.27 -5.38
N LYS A 49 0.30 11.83 -5.92
CA LYS A 49 1.04 12.94 -5.30
C LYS A 49 1.39 12.72 -3.82
N GLY A 50 2.00 11.58 -3.54
CA GLY A 50 2.44 11.26 -2.18
C GLY A 50 1.34 10.77 -1.25
N LYS A 51 0.15 10.51 -1.78
CA LYS A 51 -0.99 10.00 -0.99
C LYS A 51 -1.47 8.68 -1.53
N ILE A 52 -1.85 7.79 -0.64
CA ILE A 52 -2.39 6.48 -0.98
C ILE A 52 -3.83 6.43 -0.48
N PHE A 53 -4.74 6.06 -1.38
CA PHE A 53 -6.17 6.00 -1.08
C PHE A 53 -6.65 4.56 -1.13
N PHE A 54 -7.44 4.16 -0.14
CA PHE A 54 -8.07 2.84 -0.06
C PHE A 54 -9.56 3.00 0.13
N HIS A 55 -10.30 1.98 -0.28
CA HIS A 55 -11.70 1.86 0.06
C HIS A 55 -11.87 0.72 1.07
N CYS A 56 -12.58 0.98 2.16
CA CYS A 56 -12.90 -0.03 3.16
C CYS A 56 -14.32 0.21 3.69
N GLY A 57 -14.90 -0.84 4.29
CA GLY A 57 -16.22 -0.72 4.89
C GLY A 57 -16.25 0.26 6.05
N LYS A 58 -17.41 0.84 6.31
CA LYS A 58 -17.59 1.80 7.41
C LYS A 58 -17.41 1.17 8.78
N ARG A 59 -17.63 -0.11 8.90
CA ARG A 59 -17.45 -0.86 10.14
C ARG A 59 -16.50 -2.00 9.91
N GLY A 60 -15.74 -2.32 10.92
CA GLY A 60 -14.83 -3.45 10.85
C GLY A 60 -13.59 -3.22 11.68
N TYR A 61 -12.81 -4.24 11.76
CA TYR A 61 -11.61 -4.28 12.56
C TYR A 61 -10.64 -3.16 12.22
N LYS A 62 -10.48 -2.87 10.92
CA LYS A 62 -9.56 -1.81 10.46
C LYS A 62 -9.93 -0.44 11.01
N ILE A 63 -11.22 -0.11 11.01
CA ILE A 63 -11.67 1.20 11.48
C ILE A 63 -11.40 1.36 12.98
N GLU A 64 -11.69 0.33 13.75
CA GLU A 64 -11.43 0.36 15.19
C GLU A 64 -9.93 0.47 15.48
N ALA A 65 -9.11 -0.23 14.71
CA ALA A 65 -7.65 -0.17 14.86
C ALA A 65 -7.12 1.24 14.57
N LEU A 66 -7.65 1.91 13.55
CA LEU A 66 -7.24 3.27 13.18
C LEU A 66 -7.57 4.30 14.25
N LYS A 67 -8.66 4.09 14.98
CA LYS A 67 -9.02 4.96 16.10
C LYS A 67 -8.02 4.85 17.24
N ARG A 68 -7.37 3.70 17.38
CA ARG A 68 -6.36 3.50 18.41
C ARG A 68 -5.00 4.07 18.03
N ASN A 69 -4.61 3.90 16.78
CA ASN A 69 -3.31 4.38 16.30
C ASN A 69 -3.38 4.64 14.80
N GLU A 70 -3.06 5.86 14.42
CA GLU A 70 -3.08 6.27 13.01
C GLU A 70 -1.80 5.94 12.23
N LYS A 71 -0.74 5.54 12.92
CA LYS A 71 0.52 5.19 12.26
C LYS A 71 0.42 3.82 11.61
N VAL A 72 0.76 3.75 10.33
CA VAL A 72 0.64 2.54 9.55
C VAL A 72 1.84 2.39 8.62
N SER A 73 1.98 1.21 8.06
CA SER A 73 2.88 1.00 6.93
C SER A 73 2.12 0.30 5.82
N PHE A 74 2.57 0.51 4.58
CA PHE A 74 1.93 -0.08 3.41
C PHE A 74 3.01 -0.66 2.51
N CYS A 75 2.86 -1.92 2.14
CA CYS A 75 3.85 -2.63 1.33
C CYS A 75 3.26 -2.99 -0.03
N VAL A 76 3.97 -2.61 -1.09
CA VAL A 76 3.62 -2.97 -2.46
C VAL A 76 4.74 -3.82 -3.03
N ILE A 77 4.40 -5.00 -3.51
CA ILE A 77 5.34 -5.90 -4.18
C ILE A 77 5.18 -5.70 -5.68
N ASP A 78 6.25 -5.22 -6.33
CA ASP A 78 6.25 -4.97 -7.76
C ASP A 78 6.74 -6.18 -8.54
N GLN A 79 7.73 -6.87 -8.00
CA GLN A 79 8.30 -8.03 -8.63
C GLN A 79 8.61 -9.09 -7.59
N ASP A 80 8.17 -10.30 -7.86
CA ASP A 80 8.43 -11.47 -7.03
C ASP A 80 8.62 -12.64 -7.97
N GLN A 81 9.88 -12.90 -8.34
CA GLN A 81 10.20 -13.91 -9.33
C GLN A 81 11.27 -14.86 -8.83
N ILE A 82 10.95 -16.13 -8.87
CA ILE A 82 11.89 -17.19 -8.53
C ILE A 82 12.54 -17.67 -9.83
N ILE A 83 13.87 -17.69 -9.86
CA ILE A 83 14.65 -18.20 -10.99
C ILE A 83 15.32 -19.49 -10.55
N PRO A 84 14.72 -20.67 -10.84
CA PRO A 84 15.25 -21.95 -10.36
C PRO A 84 16.66 -22.23 -10.80
N GLU A 85 17.04 -21.85 -12.01
CA GLU A 85 18.38 -22.06 -12.57
C GLU A 85 19.45 -21.31 -11.77
N GLU A 86 19.08 -20.20 -11.14
CA GLU A 86 20.00 -19.38 -10.36
C GLU A 86 19.85 -19.60 -8.86
N TYR A 87 18.91 -20.44 -8.45
CA TYR A 87 18.59 -20.68 -7.04
C TYR A 87 18.35 -19.39 -6.27
N THR A 88 17.69 -18.42 -6.89
CA THR A 88 17.48 -17.11 -6.27
C THR A 88 16.07 -16.58 -6.56
N THR A 89 15.68 -15.58 -5.78
CA THR A 89 14.41 -14.86 -5.92
C THR A 89 14.73 -13.40 -6.19
N TYR A 90 14.12 -12.86 -7.23
CA TYR A 90 14.20 -11.42 -7.51
C TYR A 90 13.00 -10.72 -6.92
N PHE A 91 13.27 -9.78 -6.01
CA PHE A 91 12.24 -9.01 -5.34
C PHE A 91 12.41 -7.54 -5.63
N ARG A 92 11.29 -6.88 -5.87
CA ARG A 92 11.23 -5.43 -5.90
C ARG A 92 9.96 -5.02 -5.15
N SER A 93 10.12 -4.24 -4.11
CA SER A 93 9.01 -3.82 -3.28
C SER A 93 9.24 -2.43 -2.70
N VAL A 94 8.16 -1.81 -2.28
CA VAL A 94 8.18 -0.50 -1.62
C VAL A 94 7.41 -0.62 -0.32
N ILE A 95 7.99 -0.10 0.76
CA ILE A 95 7.31 0.00 2.05
C ILE A 95 7.18 1.47 2.38
N VAL A 96 5.95 1.92 2.60
CA VAL A 96 5.63 3.30 2.94
C VAL A 96 5.24 3.38 4.41
N PHE A 97 5.86 4.28 5.14
CA PHE A 97 5.49 4.58 6.53
C PHE A 97 4.74 5.89 6.55
N GLY A 98 3.62 5.92 7.22
CA GLY A 98 2.84 7.15 7.27
C GLY A 98 1.68 7.10 8.23
N LYS A 99 0.85 8.13 8.14
CA LYS A 99 -0.36 8.23 8.94
C LYS A 99 -1.57 8.10 8.04
N ILE A 100 -2.58 7.42 8.53
CA ILE A 100 -3.81 7.18 7.80
C ILE A 100 -4.94 7.96 8.46
N ARG A 101 -5.86 8.46 7.67
CA ARG A 101 -7.08 9.08 8.19
C ARG A 101 -8.28 8.68 7.34
N ILE A 102 -9.44 8.74 7.95
CA ILE A 102 -10.69 8.47 7.26
C ILE A 102 -11.16 9.77 6.61
N LEU A 103 -11.49 9.71 5.32
CA LEU A 103 -12.05 10.87 4.62
C LEU A 103 -13.50 11.04 5.07
N GLU A 104 -13.84 12.22 5.56
CA GLU A 104 -15.18 12.51 6.07
C GLU A 104 -16.00 13.37 5.12
N GLY A 105 -15.35 14.20 4.30
CA GLY A 105 -16.05 15.03 3.33
C GLY A 105 -16.63 14.23 2.18
N GLU A 106 -17.90 14.47 1.86
CA GLU A 106 -18.58 13.73 0.80
C GLU A 106 -17.92 13.87 -0.56
N ALA A 107 -17.47 15.09 -0.91
CA ALA A 107 -16.82 15.34 -2.20
C ALA A 107 -15.45 14.63 -2.28
N GLU A 108 -14.67 14.65 -1.20
CA GLU A 108 -13.38 13.96 -1.15
C GLU A 108 -13.55 12.45 -1.28
N LYS A 109 -14.51 11.88 -0.54
CA LYS A 109 -14.80 10.45 -0.61
C LYS A 109 -15.17 10.02 -2.02
N ARG A 110 -16.07 10.77 -2.65
CA ARG A 110 -16.54 10.45 -4.00
C ARG A 110 -15.39 10.49 -4.99
N ARG A 111 -14.57 11.53 -4.93
CA ARG A 111 -13.42 11.67 -5.84
C ARG A 111 -12.44 10.51 -5.69
N ALA A 112 -12.10 10.13 -4.45
CA ALA A 112 -11.18 9.04 -4.19
C ALA A 112 -11.73 7.72 -4.70
N ILE A 113 -13.01 7.44 -4.47
CA ILE A 113 -13.66 6.20 -4.92
C ILE A 113 -13.71 6.15 -6.46
N GLU A 114 -14.04 7.25 -7.11
CA GLU A 114 -14.09 7.32 -8.56
C GLU A 114 -12.73 7.06 -9.20
N LYS A 115 -11.67 7.66 -8.66
CA LYS A 115 -10.31 7.45 -9.17
C LYS A 115 -9.85 6.01 -8.98
N LEU A 116 -10.14 5.41 -7.85
CA LEU A 116 -9.80 4.02 -7.58
C LEU A 116 -10.55 3.09 -8.53
N ALA A 117 -11.85 3.31 -8.71
CA ALA A 117 -12.67 2.52 -9.60
C ALA A 117 -12.18 2.62 -11.05
N LEU A 118 -11.83 3.81 -11.49
CA LEU A 118 -11.31 4.04 -12.84
C LEU A 118 -10.00 3.27 -13.07
N LYS A 119 -9.08 3.34 -12.12
CA LYS A 119 -7.81 2.64 -12.20
C LYS A 119 -8.01 1.13 -12.36
N LEU A 120 -8.84 0.55 -11.53
CA LEU A 120 -9.10 -0.90 -11.57
C LEU A 120 -9.79 -1.31 -12.86
N SER A 121 -10.68 -0.47 -13.38
CA SER A 121 -11.36 -0.70 -14.64
C SER A 121 -10.38 -0.71 -15.83
N LEU A 122 -9.44 0.23 -15.87
CA LEU A 122 -8.43 0.30 -16.93
C LEU A 122 -7.51 -0.92 -16.91
N ILE A 123 -7.17 -1.41 -15.74
CA ILE A 123 -6.34 -2.61 -15.59
C ILE A 123 -7.07 -3.84 -16.14
N HIS A 124 -8.35 -3.95 -15.87
CA HIS A 124 -9.18 -5.05 -16.40
C HIS A 124 -9.23 -5.04 -17.91
N ILE A 125 -9.32 -3.87 -18.51
CA ILE A 125 -9.37 -3.72 -19.98
C ILE A 125 -8.05 -4.13 -20.62
N SER A 126 -6.93 -3.87 -19.95
CA SER A 126 -5.61 -4.17 -20.51
C SER A 126 -5.25 -5.65 -20.48
N GLU A 127 -5.98 -6.45 -19.75
CA GLU A 127 -5.82 -7.90 -19.75
C GLU A 127 -6.66 -8.54 -20.86
#